data_0a8e44b44735c66f5b1c69436cd12444
#
_entry.id   0a8e44b44735c66f5b1c69436cd12444
#
_cell.length_a   1.000
_cell.length_b   1.000
_cell.length_c   1.000
_cell.angle_alpha   90.00
_cell.angle_beta   90.00
_cell.angle_gamma   90.00
#
_symmetry.space_group_name_H-M   'P 1'
#
loop_
_entity.id
_entity.type
_entity.pdbx_description
1 polymer ?
#
loop_
_entity_poly.entity_id
_entity_poly.type
_entity_poly.pdbx_seq_one_letter_code
_entity_poly.pdbx_strand_id
1 'polypeptide(L)'
;MPHLKLTVLSLRYSSWSMRPWLALTHAGATFSTETVELAHMQQQADFSAGTIDLTNIEPTPLSDRRALGSVHGLFPVLRVDDVPIHESLAICEYAAEAFPGAGLWPEDPLERAQARAISCEMVGGFASMRDQLSCHLFGRVPGFVPSAETQKDIDRVFELWSACLEHSGGPFLFGQFSIADAMYFPVLSRLRTYGIPLAATVADYAQAIDNLPAVQKLLDVAQHGPRTKIYDDYLRALGGDPDAALPG
;
A
#
# COMPACT_ATOMS: atom_id res chain seq x y z
N MET A 1 -15.53 6.29 -22.61
CA MET A 1 -14.33 6.22 -21.78
C MET A 1 -13.62 4.92 -22.08
N PRO A 2 -12.28 4.85 -22.00
CA PRO A 2 -11.56 3.60 -22.20
C PRO A 2 -11.96 2.54 -21.16
N HIS A 3 -11.81 1.28 -21.52
CA HIS A 3 -12.00 0.18 -20.58
C HIS A 3 -10.78 0.06 -19.67
N LEU A 4 -10.99 0.14 -18.35
CA LEU A 4 -9.93 0.04 -17.36
C LEU A 4 -9.99 -1.31 -16.64
N LYS A 5 -8.87 -2.04 -16.65
CA LYS A 5 -8.71 -3.30 -15.91
C LYS A 5 -7.43 -3.24 -15.08
N LEU A 6 -7.57 -3.31 -13.77
CA LEU A 6 -6.44 -3.33 -12.83
C LEU A 6 -6.15 -4.76 -12.38
N THR A 7 -5.00 -5.30 -12.77
CA THR A 7 -4.51 -6.60 -12.31
C THR A 7 -3.64 -6.40 -11.07
N VAL A 8 -3.99 -7.04 -9.97
CA VAL A 8 -3.38 -6.85 -8.65
C VAL A 8 -2.96 -8.18 -8.03
N LEU A 9 -2.02 -8.15 -7.10
CA LEU A 9 -1.89 -9.17 -6.08
C LEU A 9 -2.95 -8.93 -5.00
N SER A 10 -3.10 -9.86 -4.05
CA SER A 10 -4.10 -9.72 -2.98
C SER A 10 -4.06 -8.34 -2.32
N LEU A 11 -5.18 -7.61 -2.36
CA LEU A 11 -5.32 -6.29 -1.72
C LEU A 11 -5.23 -6.36 -0.18
N ARG A 12 -5.24 -7.57 0.39
CA ARG A 12 -5.03 -7.79 1.82
C ARG A 12 -3.57 -7.55 2.24
N TYR A 13 -2.60 -7.77 1.31
CA TYR A 13 -1.16 -7.78 1.62
C TYR A 13 -0.33 -6.90 0.69
N SER A 14 -0.75 -6.72 -0.57
CA SER A 14 0.05 -6.03 -1.56
C SER A 14 -0.06 -4.53 -1.45
N SER A 15 0.88 -3.92 -0.72
CA SER A 15 0.96 -2.46 -0.59
C SER A 15 1.05 -1.75 -1.95
N TRP A 16 1.72 -2.34 -2.93
CA TRP A 16 1.83 -1.77 -4.28
C TRP A 16 0.50 -1.76 -5.02
N SER A 17 -0.32 -2.81 -4.84
CA SER A 17 -1.64 -2.93 -5.46
C SER A 17 -2.69 -2.00 -4.83
N MET A 18 -2.62 -1.78 -3.51
CA MET A 18 -3.55 -0.90 -2.78
C MET A 18 -3.51 0.54 -3.27
N ARG A 19 -2.31 1.08 -3.56
CA ARG A 19 -2.09 2.47 -3.93
C ARG A 19 -2.90 2.92 -5.13
N PRO A 20 -2.72 2.35 -6.34
CA PRO A 20 -3.50 2.73 -7.50
C PRO A 20 -4.96 2.32 -7.39
N TRP A 21 -5.28 1.26 -6.68
CA TRP A 21 -6.66 0.86 -6.44
C TRP A 21 -7.42 1.96 -5.66
N LEU A 22 -6.78 2.53 -4.61
CA LEU A 22 -7.33 3.65 -3.84
C LEU A 22 -7.46 4.90 -4.70
N ALA A 23 -6.43 5.27 -5.45
CA ALA A 23 -6.46 6.45 -6.31
C ALA A 23 -7.58 6.38 -7.35
N LEU A 24 -7.71 5.26 -8.07
CA LEU A 24 -8.77 5.03 -9.05
C LEU A 24 -10.16 5.02 -8.40
N THR A 25 -10.31 4.38 -7.24
CA THR A 25 -11.59 4.33 -6.52
C THR A 25 -11.99 5.71 -6.02
N HIS A 26 -11.07 6.47 -5.44
CA HIS A 26 -11.33 7.85 -4.99
C HIS A 26 -11.69 8.77 -6.17
N ALA A 27 -11.04 8.60 -7.31
CA ALA A 27 -11.36 9.33 -8.53
C ALA A 27 -12.73 9.00 -9.14
N GLY A 28 -13.46 8.02 -8.59
CA GLY A 28 -14.74 7.57 -9.16
C GLY A 28 -14.59 6.83 -10.48
N ALA A 29 -13.40 6.32 -10.77
CA ALA A 29 -13.15 5.55 -11.99
C ALA A 29 -14.00 4.27 -12.02
N THR A 30 -14.53 3.95 -13.20
CA THR A 30 -15.14 2.64 -13.45
C THR A 30 -14.06 1.70 -13.99
N PHE A 31 -13.68 0.70 -13.22
CA PHE A 31 -12.68 -0.29 -13.61
C PHE A 31 -12.99 -1.67 -13.03
N SER A 32 -12.51 -2.70 -13.72
CA SER A 32 -12.52 -4.06 -13.19
C SER A 32 -11.21 -4.36 -12.44
N THR A 33 -11.31 -5.17 -11.38
CA THR A 33 -10.14 -5.67 -10.65
C THR A 33 -9.99 -7.16 -10.86
N GLU A 34 -8.81 -7.59 -11.28
CA GLU A 34 -8.43 -9.00 -11.35
C GLU A 34 -7.34 -9.27 -10.33
N THR A 35 -7.60 -10.15 -9.38
CA THR A 35 -6.58 -10.58 -8.42
C THR A 35 -5.88 -11.83 -8.92
N VAL A 36 -4.55 -11.78 -8.97
CA VAL A 36 -3.70 -12.90 -9.36
C VAL A 36 -2.91 -13.42 -8.17
N GLU A 37 -2.65 -14.72 -8.15
CA GLU A 37 -1.87 -15.38 -7.13
C GLU A 37 -0.56 -15.89 -7.72
N LEU A 38 0.54 -15.72 -6.98
CA LEU A 38 1.85 -16.25 -7.35
C LEU A 38 2.15 -17.48 -6.52
N ALA A 39 2.39 -18.61 -7.17
CA ALA A 39 2.54 -19.91 -6.53
C ALA A 39 3.63 -19.93 -5.44
N HIS A 40 4.73 -19.23 -5.65
CA HIS A 40 5.81 -19.15 -4.67
C HIS A 40 5.39 -18.46 -3.36
N MET A 41 4.40 -17.56 -3.39
CA MET A 41 3.88 -16.88 -2.20
C MET A 41 2.98 -17.76 -1.32
N GLN A 42 2.69 -18.98 -1.76
CA GLN A 42 1.94 -19.98 -1.00
C GLN A 42 2.86 -21.04 -0.36
N GLN A 43 4.17 -20.92 -0.52
CA GLN A 43 5.16 -21.86 0.03
C GLN A 43 5.55 -21.48 1.47
N GLN A 44 6.38 -22.33 2.10
CA GLN A 44 6.93 -22.07 3.42
C GLN A 44 8.20 -21.23 3.26
N ALA A 45 8.25 -20.06 3.89
CA ALA A 45 9.43 -19.20 3.96
C ALA A 45 10.19 -19.37 5.28
N ASP A 46 11.41 -18.85 5.35
CA ASP A 46 12.15 -18.72 6.60
C ASP A 46 11.89 -17.32 7.21
N PHE A 47 11.63 -17.33 8.51
CA PHE A 47 11.33 -16.11 9.29
C PHE A 47 12.32 -15.89 10.44
N SER A 48 13.39 -16.70 10.51
CA SER A 48 14.33 -16.71 11.64
C SER A 48 15.06 -15.37 11.85
N ALA A 49 15.24 -14.60 10.77
CA ALA A 49 15.86 -13.27 10.82
C ALA A 49 14.86 -12.14 11.21
N GLY A 50 13.61 -12.45 11.52
CA GLY A 50 12.58 -11.44 11.77
C GLY A 50 12.12 -10.68 10.52
N THR A 51 12.36 -11.28 9.35
CA THR A 51 11.91 -10.83 8.02
C THR A 51 11.42 -12.03 7.23
N ILE A 52 10.81 -11.79 6.06
CA ILE A 52 10.39 -12.87 5.15
C ILE A 52 11.56 -13.19 4.22
N ASP A 53 12.25 -14.31 4.46
CA ASP A 53 13.32 -14.80 3.59
C ASP A 53 12.76 -15.73 2.51
N LEU A 54 12.90 -15.32 1.25
CA LEU A 54 12.48 -16.05 0.06
C LEU A 54 13.66 -16.68 -0.71
N THR A 55 14.87 -16.63 -0.20
CA THR A 55 16.09 -17.07 -0.93
C THR A 55 16.05 -18.54 -1.33
N ASN A 56 15.36 -19.37 -0.54
CA ASN A 56 15.21 -20.81 -0.79
C ASN A 56 13.90 -21.17 -1.51
N ILE A 57 13.14 -20.17 -1.98
CA ILE A 57 11.88 -20.36 -2.69
C ILE A 57 12.08 -19.99 -4.16
N GLU A 58 11.83 -20.96 -5.05
CA GLU A 58 11.87 -20.67 -6.48
C GLU A 58 10.75 -19.71 -6.87
N PRO A 59 11.06 -18.55 -7.43
CA PRO A 59 10.04 -17.57 -7.79
C PRO A 59 9.19 -18.09 -8.95
N THR A 60 7.90 -17.74 -8.94
CA THR A 60 7.02 -17.98 -10.09
C THR A 60 7.70 -17.48 -11.37
N PRO A 61 7.84 -18.33 -12.42
CA PRO A 61 8.57 -17.99 -13.64
C PRO A 61 8.08 -16.68 -14.28
N LEU A 62 8.97 -15.95 -14.92
CA LEU A 62 8.60 -14.70 -15.58
C LEU A 62 7.59 -14.94 -16.72
N SER A 63 7.68 -16.08 -17.43
CA SER A 63 6.69 -16.50 -18.44
C SER A 63 5.28 -16.53 -17.86
N ASP A 64 5.13 -17.13 -16.68
CA ASP A 64 3.82 -17.31 -16.05
C ASP A 64 3.28 -15.97 -15.54
N ARG A 65 4.16 -15.12 -14.95
CA ARG A 65 3.79 -13.76 -14.55
C ARG A 65 3.41 -12.88 -15.76
N ARG A 66 4.03 -13.11 -16.92
CA ARG A 66 3.65 -12.45 -18.19
C ARG A 66 2.31 -12.95 -18.68
N ALA A 67 2.01 -14.23 -18.58
CA ALA A 67 0.70 -14.78 -18.92
C ALA A 67 -0.43 -14.19 -18.05
N LEU A 68 -0.11 -13.77 -16.81
CA LEU A 68 -1.01 -13.03 -15.93
C LEU A 68 -1.11 -11.51 -16.26
N GLY A 69 -0.53 -11.08 -17.36
CA GLY A 69 -0.68 -9.71 -17.89
C GLY A 69 0.43 -8.72 -17.52
N SER A 70 1.47 -9.15 -16.77
CA SER A 70 2.57 -8.28 -16.40
C SER A 70 3.78 -8.44 -17.33
N VAL A 71 4.11 -7.43 -18.13
CA VAL A 71 5.27 -7.46 -19.03
C VAL A 71 6.60 -7.67 -18.28
N HIS A 72 6.74 -7.05 -17.11
CA HIS A 72 7.95 -7.11 -16.28
C HIS A 72 7.87 -8.13 -15.13
N GLY A 73 6.73 -8.83 -15.02
CA GLY A 73 6.51 -9.80 -13.94
C GLY A 73 6.20 -9.19 -12.58
N LEU A 74 5.95 -7.88 -12.51
CA LEU A 74 5.59 -7.15 -11.29
C LEU A 74 4.12 -6.68 -11.36
N PHE A 75 3.50 -6.55 -10.21
CA PHE A 75 2.13 -6.08 -10.06
C PHE A 75 2.09 -4.90 -9.09
N PRO A 76 1.14 -3.95 -9.27
CA PRO A 76 -0.04 -3.95 -10.15
C PRO A 76 0.26 -3.60 -11.62
N VAL A 77 -0.72 -3.90 -12.48
CA VAL A 77 -0.74 -3.47 -13.88
C VAL A 77 -2.12 -2.92 -14.20
N LEU A 78 -2.21 -1.69 -14.68
CA LEU A 78 -3.42 -1.14 -15.25
C LEU A 78 -3.42 -1.35 -16.76
N ARG A 79 -4.47 -1.96 -17.31
CA ARG A 79 -4.74 -1.94 -18.76
C ARG A 79 -5.75 -0.84 -19.06
N VAL A 80 -5.37 0.04 -19.97
CA VAL A 80 -6.24 1.05 -20.57
C VAL A 80 -6.54 0.57 -21.98
N ASP A 81 -7.72 0.02 -22.19
CA ASP A 81 -8.01 -0.85 -23.34
C ASP A 81 -6.95 -1.98 -23.41
N ASP A 82 -6.09 -1.98 -24.44
CA ASP A 82 -5.02 -2.98 -24.57
C ASP A 82 -3.63 -2.50 -24.11
N VAL A 83 -3.49 -1.24 -23.67
CA VAL A 83 -2.20 -0.65 -23.30
C VAL A 83 -1.91 -0.91 -21.83
N PRO A 84 -0.85 -1.64 -21.46
CA PRO A 84 -0.48 -1.87 -20.09
C PRO A 84 0.34 -0.71 -19.51
N ILE A 85 -0.05 -0.22 -18.34
CA ILE A 85 0.71 0.74 -17.52
C ILE A 85 1.22 0.00 -16.29
N HIS A 86 2.52 0.06 -16.08
CA HIS A 86 3.21 -0.54 -14.95
C HIS A 86 3.66 0.52 -13.96
N GLU A 87 3.93 0.04 -12.76
CA GLU A 87 4.35 0.79 -11.58
C GLU A 87 3.19 1.57 -10.94
N SER A 88 3.10 1.44 -9.60
CA SER A 88 1.96 1.95 -8.83
C SER A 88 1.79 3.46 -8.94
N LEU A 89 2.89 4.22 -8.88
CA LEU A 89 2.84 5.68 -8.97
C LEU A 89 2.48 6.14 -10.38
N ALA A 90 2.98 5.46 -11.42
CA ALA A 90 2.61 5.77 -12.81
C ALA A 90 1.13 5.53 -13.08
N ILE A 91 0.55 4.48 -12.48
CA ILE A 91 -0.91 4.23 -12.55
C ILE A 91 -1.68 5.33 -11.82
N CYS A 92 -1.19 5.80 -10.67
CA CYS A 92 -1.79 6.92 -9.96
C CYS A 92 -1.71 8.23 -10.77
N GLU A 93 -0.59 8.51 -11.44
CA GLU A 93 -0.45 9.67 -12.34
C GLU A 93 -1.44 9.60 -13.50
N TYR A 94 -1.58 8.42 -14.14
CA TYR A 94 -2.61 8.23 -15.16
C TYR A 94 -4.01 8.52 -14.60
N ALA A 95 -4.32 8.09 -13.39
CA ALA A 95 -5.62 8.37 -12.77
C ALA A 95 -5.82 9.88 -12.56
N ALA A 96 -4.79 10.62 -12.15
CA ALA A 96 -4.86 12.07 -11.97
C ALA A 96 -5.10 12.81 -13.30
N GLU A 97 -4.48 12.37 -14.38
CA GLU A 97 -4.65 12.94 -15.72
C GLU A 97 -6.01 12.58 -16.33
N ALA A 98 -6.45 11.33 -16.18
CA ALA A 98 -7.71 10.84 -16.74
C ALA A 98 -8.95 11.35 -15.97
N PHE A 99 -8.81 11.70 -14.70
CA PHE A 99 -9.88 12.16 -13.82
C PHE A 99 -9.51 13.47 -13.12
N PRO A 100 -9.28 14.59 -13.86
CA PRO A 100 -8.75 15.84 -13.28
C PRO A 100 -9.68 16.46 -12.23
N GLY A 101 -10.99 16.20 -12.29
CA GLY A 101 -11.95 16.67 -11.29
C GLY A 101 -11.85 15.99 -9.93
N ALA A 102 -11.05 14.92 -9.80
CA ALA A 102 -10.88 14.19 -8.54
C ALA A 102 -9.87 14.83 -7.58
N GLY A 103 -9.08 15.82 -8.03
CA GLY A 103 -8.12 16.52 -7.18
C GLY A 103 -7.02 15.63 -6.62
N LEU A 104 -6.59 14.60 -7.36
CA LEU A 104 -5.61 13.60 -6.89
C LEU A 104 -4.20 14.16 -6.62
N TRP A 105 -3.92 15.38 -7.06
CA TRP A 105 -2.74 16.17 -6.69
C TRP A 105 -3.15 17.58 -6.26
N PRO A 106 -2.37 18.25 -5.40
CA PRO A 106 -2.58 19.65 -5.05
C PRO A 106 -2.63 20.57 -6.30
N GLU A 107 -3.48 21.59 -6.25
CA GLU A 107 -3.58 22.58 -7.35
C GLU A 107 -2.35 23.48 -7.44
N ASP A 108 -1.77 23.87 -6.29
CA ASP A 108 -0.54 24.65 -6.25
C ASP A 108 0.63 23.85 -6.82
N PRO A 109 1.40 24.39 -7.77
CA PRO A 109 2.50 23.67 -8.41
C PRO A 109 3.63 23.26 -7.46
N LEU A 110 3.89 24.05 -6.41
CA LEU A 110 4.95 23.76 -5.44
C LEU A 110 4.51 22.66 -4.49
N GLU A 111 3.31 22.76 -3.94
CA GLU A 111 2.72 21.68 -3.11
C GLU A 111 2.63 20.36 -3.90
N ARG A 112 2.21 20.43 -5.16
CA ARG A 112 2.17 19.27 -6.05
C ARG A 112 3.56 18.65 -6.25
N ALA A 113 4.59 19.48 -6.40
CA ALA A 113 5.97 18.98 -6.50
C ALA A 113 6.43 18.32 -5.20
N GLN A 114 6.08 18.90 -4.05
CA GLN A 114 6.36 18.31 -2.73
C GLN A 114 5.61 16.99 -2.53
N ALA A 115 4.32 16.92 -2.90
CA ALA A 115 3.52 15.70 -2.83
C ALA A 115 4.13 14.56 -3.69
N ARG A 116 4.62 14.90 -4.88
CA ARG A 116 5.36 13.95 -5.73
C ARG A 116 6.69 13.55 -5.11
N ALA A 117 7.43 14.47 -4.49
CA ALA A 117 8.71 14.17 -3.86
C ALA A 117 8.56 13.13 -2.76
N ILE A 118 7.63 13.32 -1.82
CA ILE A 118 7.40 12.33 -0.75
C ILE A 118 6.81 11.01 -1.30
N SER A 119 6.03 11.05 -2.37
CA SER A 119 5.55 9.85 -3.04
C SER A 119 6.69 9.06 -3.68
N CYS A 120 7.65 9.72 -4.30
CA CYS A 120 8.88 9.10 -4.82
C CYS A 120 9.76 8.55 -3.70
N GLU A 121 9.89 9.26 -2.57
CA GLU A 121 10.59 8.76 -1.38
C GLU A 121 9.94 7.46 -0.88
N MET A 122 8.59 7.37 -0.89
CA MET A 122 7.88 6.13 -0.56
C MET A 122 8.13 5.03 -1.60
N VAL A 123 8.33 5.32 -2.87
CA VAL A 123 8.65 4.30 -3.90
C VAL A 123 10.04 3.69 -3.65
N GLY A 124 11.07 4.49 -3.44
CA GLY A 124 12.47 4.06 -3.40
C GLY A 124 13.05 3.84 -2.00
N GLY A 125 12.39 4.34 -0.95
CA GLY A 125 12.90 4.35 0.42
C GLY A 125 12.26 3.33 1.36
N PHE A 126 12.61 3.45 2.67
CA PHE A 126 12.01 2.71 3.78
C PHE A 126 12.18 1.18 3.66
N ALA A 127 13.35 0.72 3.23
CA ALA A 127 13.61 -0.69 2.98
C ALA A 127 13.47 -1.52 4.26
N SER A 128 14.10 -1.09 5.37
CA SER A 128 14.06 -1.81 6.64
C SER A 128 12.64 -1.93 7.20
N MET A 129 11.85 -0.86 7.11
CA MET A 129 10.44 -0.89 7.50
C MET A 129 9.62 -1.85 6.63
N ARG A 130 9.86 -1.90 5.33
CA ARG A 130 9.12 -2.80 4.43
C ARG A 130 9.46 -4.26 4.66
N ASP A 131 10.73 -4.55 4.94
CA ASP A 131 11.20 -5.91 5.17
C ASP A 131 10.70 -6.46 6.50
N GLN A 132 10.76 -5.66 7.56
CA GLN A 132 10.41 -6.11 8.90
C GLN A 132 8.91 -5.99 9.20
N LEU A 133 8.25 -4.92 8.74
CA LEU A 133 6.81 -4.73 8.90
C LEU A 133 6.06 -5.13 7.61
N SER A 134 5.83 -6.41 7.39
CA SER A 134 5.06 -6.86 6.22
C SER A 134 3.67 -6.21 6.19
N CYS A 135 3.16 -5.91 5.00
CA CYS A 135 1.84 -5.29 4.89
C CYS A 135 0.74 -6.34 5.11
N HIS A 136 -0.16 -6.08 6.06
CA HIS A 136 -1.28 -6.96 6.38
C HIS A 136 -2.44 -6.15 6.97
N LEU A 137 -3.55 -6.00 6.23
CA LEU A 137 -4.65 -5.12 6.66
C LEU A 137 -5.36 -5.56 7.94
N PHE A 138 -5.46 -6.87 8.18
CA PHE A 138 -6.30 -7.45 9.25
C PHE A 138 -5.49 -8.12 10.36
N GLY A 139 -4.17 -8.19 10.22
CA GLY A 139 -3.31 -8.83 11.22
C GLY A 139 -2.94 -7.92 12.39
N ARG A 140 -2.53 -8.55 13.51
CA ARG A 140 -1.97 -7.86 14.67
C ARG A 140 -0.81 -8.65 15.24
N VAL A 141 0.25 -7.94 15.61
CA VAL A 141 1.43 -8.49 16.28
C VAL A 141 1.65 -7.68 17.56
N PRO A 142 1.09 -8.11 18.69
CA PRO A 142 1.21 -7.38 19.94
C PRO A 142 2.64 -7.43 20.47
N GLY A 143 3.13 -6.32 21.03
CA GLY A 143 4.44 -6.25 21.66
C GLY A 143 5.62 -6.31 20.68
N PHE A 144 5.39 -6.07 19.40
CA PHE A 144 6.48 -6.01 18.42
C PHE A 144 7.44 -4.85 18.72
N VAL A 145 8.73 -5.15 18.59
CA VAL A 145 9.80 -4.15 18.78
C VAL A 145 10.59 -4.04 17.46
N PRO A 146 10.54 -2.90 16.77
CA PRO A 146 11.28 -2.69 15.55
C PRO A 146 12.79 -2.68 15.78
N SER A 147 13.57 -3.07 14.78
CA SER A 147 15.02 -2.87 14.77
C SER A 147 15.37 -1.37 14.74
N ALA A 148 16.62 -1.02 15.07
CA ALA A 148 17.06 0.37 15.05
C ALA A 148 16.93 1.01 13.66
N GLU A 149 17.19 0.24 12.59
CA GLU A 149 17.04 0.69 11.20
C GLU A 149 15.57 0.89 10.83
N THR A 150 14.70 -0.04 11.24
CA THR A 150 13.24 0.08 11.04
C THR A 150 12.70 1.28 11.81
N GLN A 151 13.19 1.52 13.03
CA GLN A 151 12.76 2.70 13.81
C GLN A 151 13.14 4.01 13.11
N LYS A 152 14.32 4.10 12.50
CA LYS A 152 14.72 5.28 11.69
C LYS A 152 13.78 5.53 10.52
N ASP A 153 13.36 4.47 9.82
CA ASP A 153 12.37 4.59 8.75
C ASP A 153 11.02 5.09 9.29
N ILE A 154 10.57 4.57 10.43
CA ILE A 154 9.33 5.00 11.09
C ILE A 154 9.42 6.47 11.53
N ASP A 155 10.53 6.87 12.14
CA ASP A 155 10.77 8.25 12.58
C ASP A 155 10.73 9.21 11.38
N ARG A 156 11.34 8.81 10.25
CA ARG A 156 11.30 9.60 9.02
C ARG A 156 9.89 9.73 8.46
N VAL A 157 9.08 8.68 8.51
CA VAL A 157 7.67 8.76 8.11
C VAL A 157 6.91 9.76 9.00
N PHE A 158 7.10 9.71 10.30
CA PHE A 158 6.43 10.63 11.22
C PHE A 158 6.89 12.08 11.04
N GLU A 159 8.17 12.30 10.76
CA GLU A 159 8.70 13.63 10.42
C GLU A 159 7.99 14.18 9.17
N LEU A 160 7.92 13.39 8.09
CA LEU A 160 7.26 13.78 6.84
C LEU A 160 5.77 14.08 7.05
N TRP A 161 5.06 13.19 7.73
CA TRP A 161 3.63 13.37 7.95
C TRP A 161 3.34 14.58 8.82
N SER A 162 4.09 14.76 9.91
CA SER A 162 3.91 15.92 10.79
C SER A 162 4.15 17.23 10.07
N ALA A 163 5.23 17.32 9.27
CA ALA A 163 5.52 18.53 8.49
C ALA A 163 4.42 18.84 7.45
N CYS A 164 3.93 17.81 6.73
CA CYS A 164 2.86 17.98 5.75
C CYS A 164 1.54 18.42 6.42
N LEU A 165 1.15 17.77 7.51
CA LEU A 165 -0.10 18.06 8.23
C LEU A 165 -0.07 19.43 8.90
N GLU A 166 1.07 19.83 9.48
CA GLU A 166 1.25 21.17 10.03
C GLU A 166 1.14 22.26 8.95
N HIS A 167 1.74 22.03 7.79
CA HIS A 167 1.71 22.97 6.67
C HIS A 167 0.32 23.08 6.06
N SER A 168 -0.34 21.95 5.79
CA SER A 168 -1.64 21.92 5.13
C SER A 168 -2.81 22.37 6.02
N GLY A 169 -2.68 22.18 7.34
CA GLY A 169 -3.73 22.43 8.32
C GLY A 169 -5.00 21.59 8.13
N GLY A 170 -4.96 20.62 7.21
CA GLY A 170 -6.11 19.79 6.84
C GLY A 170 -6.00 18.35 7.39
N PRO A 171 -7.02 17.51 7.16
CA PRO A 171 -7.02 16.15 7.66
C PRO A 171 -6.12 15.20 6.86
N PHE A 172 -5.63 15.61 5.69
CA PHE A 172 -4.75 14.83 4.81
C PHE A 172 -3.42 15.55 4.60
N LEU A 173 -2.41 14.84 4.09
CA LEU A 173 -1.03 15.33 3.97
C LEU A 173 -0.94 16.68 3.22
N PHE A 174 -1.81 16.91 2.25
CA PHE A 174 -1.91 18.17 1.50
C PHE A 174 -3.34 18.77 1.56
N GLY A 175 -3.97 18.69 2.71
CA GLY A 175 -5.29 19.28 2.98
C GLY A 175 -6.45 18.43 2.51
N GLN A 176 -6.44 17.93 1.28
CA GLN A 176 -7.39 16.99 0.71
C GLN A 176 -6.70 15.66 0.38
N PHE A 177 -7.48 14.56 0.32
CA PHE A 177 -6.93 13.27 -0.08
C PHE A 177 -6.28 13.36 -1.46
N SER A 178 -5.06 12.86 -1.55
CA SER A 178 -4.23 12.90 -2.74
C SER A 178 -3.52 11.56 -2.99
N ILE A 179 -2.78 11.48 -4.09
CA ILE A 179 -1.90 10.32 -4.36
C ILE A 179 -0.86 10.15 -3.25
N ALA A 180 -0.38 11.24 -2.62
CA ALA A 180 0.53 11.11 -1.48
C ALA A 180 -0.09 10.27 -0.35
N ASP A 181 -1.37 10.48 -0.01
CA ASP A 181 -2.07 9.70 1.01
C ASP A 181 -2.26 8.25 0.57
N ALA A 182 -2.60 8.00 -0.70
CA ALA A 182 -2.69 6.66 -1.26
C ALA A 182 -1.34 5.91 -1.19
N MET A 183 -0.23 6.62 -1.42
CA MET A 183 1.13 6.06 -1.33
C MET A 183 1.50 5.68 0.10
N TYR A 184 1.06 6.44 1.09
CA TYR A 184 1.35 6.21 2.52
C TYR A 184 0.30 5.38 3.26
N PHE A 185 -0.89 5.13 2.72
CA PHE A 185 -1.90 4.26 3.33
C PHE A 185 -1.36 2.89 3.79
N PRO A 186 -0.54 2.17 2.99
CA PRO A 186 0.02 0.90 3.44
C PRO A 186 0.98 1.03 4.63
N VAL A 187 1.61 2.19 4.82
CA VAL A 187 2.47 2.43 6.00
C VAL A 187 1.61 2.54 7.24
N LEU A 188 0.52 3.29 7.19
CA LEU A 188 -0.43 3.39 8.29
C LEU A 188 -0.96 2.00 8.69
N SER A 189 -1.30 1.16 7.70
CA SER A 189 -1.68 -0.23 7.93
C SER A 189 -0.59 -1.03 8.64
N ARG A 190 0.67 -0.91 8.23
CA ARG A 190 1.83 -1.57 8.88
C ARG A 190 1.97 -1.15 10.33
N LEU A 191 1.94 0.16 10.61
CA LEU A 191 2.05 0.68 11.98
C LEU A 191 0.98 0.08 12.89
N ARG A 192 -0.25 -0.04 12.41
CA ARG A 192 -1.36 -0.67 13.14
C ARG A 192 -1.17 -2.17 13.35
N THR A 193 -0.74 -2.88 12.32
CA THR A 193 -0.51 -4.33 12.41
C THR A 193 0.50 -4.65 13.49
N TYR A 194 1.56 -3.87 13.58
CA TYR A 194 2.65 -4.10 14.54
C TYR A 194 2.52 -3.30 15.84
N GLY A 195 1.38 -2.65 16.05
CA GLY A 195 1.10 -1.92 17.30
C GLY A 195 2.05 -0.74 17.54
N ILE A 196 2.60 -0.13 16.49
CA ILE A 196 3.45 1.05 16.61
C ILE A 196 2.57 2.25 16.98
N PRO A 197 2.83 2.93 18.10
CA PRO A 197 2.03 4.07 18.54
C PRO A 197 2.08 5.21 17.52
N LEU A 198 0.94 5.79 17.21
CA LEU A 198 0.85 7.01 16.41
C LEU A 198 1.04 8.23 17.29
N ALA A 199 1.82 9.22 16.82
CA ALA A 199 1.87 10.52 17.45
C ALA A 199 0.47 11.18 17.42
N ALA A 200 0.14 12.02 18.42
CA ALA A 200 -1.16 12.68 18.49
C ALA A 200 -1.50 13.48 17.21
N THR A 201 -0.49 14.15 16.61
CA THR A 201 -0.62 14.90 15.36
C THR A 201 -1.01 14.03 14.16
N VAL A 202 -0.73 12.72 14.22
CA VAL A 202 -1.00 11.74 13.16
C VAL A 202 -2.30 10.98 13.41
N ALA A 203 -2.83 11.00 14.64
CA ALA A 203 -4.03 10.25 14.99
C ALA A 203 -5.26 10.73 14.18
N ASP A 204 -5.44 12.04 14.06
CA ASP A 204 -6.54 12.63 13.29
C ASP A 204 -6.42 12.31 11.79
N TYR A 205 -5.21 12.34 11.25
CA TYR A 205 -4.92 11.90 9.87
C TYR A 205 -5.29 10.42 9.68
N ALA A 206 -4.88 9.57 10.60
CA ALA A 206 -5.20 8.14 10.55
C ALA A 206 -6.72 7.90 10.55
N GLN A 207 -7.47 8.64 11.37
CA GLN A 207 -8.92 8.57 11.40
C GLN A 207 -9.56 9.12 10.11
N ALA A 208 -9.03 10.22 9.56
CA ALA A 208 -9.51 10.75 8.29
C ALA A 208 -9.32 9.74 7.14
N ILE A 209 -8.18 9.05 7.09
CA ILE A 209 -7.93 7.96 6.13
C ILE A 209 -8.94 6.83 6.31
N ASP A 210 -9.22 6.41 7.54
CA ASP A 210 -10.18 5.33 7.80
C ASP A 210 -11.60 5.69 7.36
N ASN A 211 -11.99 6.94 7.53
CA ASN A 211 -13.33 7.41 7.16
C ASN A 211 -13.52 7.62 5.65
N LEU A 212 -12.47 7.47 4.85
CA LEU A 212 -12.59 7.60 3.39
C LEU A 212 -13.43 6.47 2.79
N PRO A 213 -14.46 6.77 1.99
CA PRO A 213 -15.26 5.72 1.32
C PRO A 213 -14.42 4.77 0.47
N ALA A 214 -13.35 5.26 -0.17
CA ALA A 214 -12.44 4.44 -0.96
C ALA A 214 -11.66 3.44 -0.08
N VAL A 215 -11.25 3.83 1.13
CA VAL A 215 -10.58 2.94 2.08
C VAL A 215 -11.55 1.91 2.63
N GLN A 216 -12.76 2.30 3.01
CA GLN A 216 -13.80 1.37 3.48
C GLN A 216 -14.12 0.30 2.41
N LYS A 217 -14.24 0.73 1.15
CA LYS A 217 -14.44 -0.19 0.02
C LYS A 217 -13.23 -1.10 -0.21
N LEU A 218 -11.99 -0.58 -0.04
CA LEU A 218 -10.79 -1.42 -0.11
C LEU A 218 -10.80 -2.50 0.96
N LEU A 219 -11.13 -2.14 2.21
CA LEU A 219 -11.18 -3.08 3.33
C LEU A 219 -12.21 -4.19 3.09
N ASP A 220 -13.41 -3.83 2.61
CA ASP A 220 -14.44 -4.80 2.27
C ASP A 220 -13.97 -5.78 1.19
N VAL A 221 -13.41 -5.29 0.08
CA VAL A 221 -12.86 -6.14 -0.99
C VAL A 221 -11.70 -7.01 -0.49
N ALA A 222 -10.78 -6.43 0.29
CA ALA A 222 -9.61 -7.13 0.80
C ALA A 222 -9.98 -8.23 1.80
N GLN A 223 -11.04 -8.04 2.59
CA GLN A 223 -11.51 -9.04 3.55
C GLN A 223 -11.93 -10.34 2.87
N HIS A 224 -12.54 -10.24 1.70
CA HIS A 224 -13.03 -11.37 0.91
C HIS A 224 -12.02 -11.87 -0.14
N GLY A 225 -10.87 -11.17 -0.26
CA GLY A 225 -9.82 -11.52 -1.21
C GLY A 225 -9.00 -12.75 -0.83
N PRO A 226 -8.22 -13.30 -1.79
CA PRO A 226 -7.42 -14.49 -1.54
C PRO A 226 -6.35 -14.24 -0.46
N ARG A 227 -6.09 -15.29 0.31
CA ARG A 227 -5.05 -15.27 1.35
C ARG A 227 -3.70 -15.63 0.76
N THR A 228 -2.65 -15.01 1.28
CA THR A 228 -1.27 -15.28 0.91
C THR A 228 -0.53 -15.87 2.11
N LYS A 229 -0.25 -17.16 2.03
CA LYS A 229 0.26 -17.98 3.15
C LYS A 229 1.50 -17.39 3.82
N ILE A 230 2.47 -16.93 3.03
CA ILE A 230 3.75 -16.39 3.55
C ILE A 230 3.50 -15.22 4.53
N TYR A 231 2.58 -14.31 4.24
CA TYR A 231 2.32 -13.17 5.11
C TYR A 231 1.58 -13.56 6.39
N ASP A 232 0.63 -14.50 6.30
CA ASP A 232 -0.06 -15.02 7.47
C ASP A 232 0.88 -15.79 8.39
N ASP A 233 1.74 -16.63 7.82
CA ASP A 233 2.72 -17.41 8.56
C ASP A 233 3.80 -16.53 9.21
N TYR A 234 4.19 -15.45 8.53
CA TYR A 234 5.11 -14.47 9.10
C TYR A 234 4.52 -13.84 10.38
N LEU A 235 3.27 -13.39 10.34
CA LEU A 235 2.64 -12.84 11.53
C LEU A 235 2.58 -13.87 12.67
N ARG A 236 2.20 -15.12 12.35
CA ARG A 236 2.18 -16.22 13.37
C ARG A 236 3.56 -16.49 13.95
N ALA A 237 4.62 -16.47 13.14
CA ALA A 237 6.00 -16.63 13.60
C ALA A 237 6.44 -15.54 14.58
N LEU A 238 5.87 -14.33 14.45
CA LEU A 238 6.07 -13.21 15.37
C LEU A 238 5.11 -13.24 16.59
N GLY A 239 4.32 -14.31 16.77
CA GLY A 239 3.33 -14.42 17.85
C GLY A 239 2.05 -13.60 17.60
N GLY A 240 1.83 -13.17 16.36
CA GLY A 240 0.67 -12.39 15.96
C GLY A 240 -0.51 -13.23 15.46
N ASP A 241 -1.64 -12.55 15.26
CA ASP A 241 -2.87 -13.09 14.69
C ASP A 241 -3.14 -12.44 13.32
N PRO A 242 -3.16 -13.22 12.21
CA PRO A 242 -3.48 -12.71 10.89
C PRO A 242 -4.98 -12.40 10.67
N ASP A 243 -5.85 -12.77 11.60
CA ASP A 243 -7.30 -12.58 11.54
C ASP A 243 -7.84 -11.74 12.70
N ALA A 244 -7.00 -10.98 13.36
CA ALA A 244 -7.42 -10.05 14.38
C ALA A 244 -8.45 -9.07 13.79
N ALA A 245 -9.57 -8.87 14.50
CA ALA A 245 -10.59 -7.92 14.07
C ALA A 245 -9.98 -6.51 13.90
N LEU A 246 -10.44 -5.78 12.89
CA LEU A 246 -10.16 -4.35 12.79
C LEU A 246 -10.61 -3.69 14.10
N PRO A 247 -9.83 -2.77 14.69
CA PRO A 247 -10.35 -1.95 15.78
C PRO A 247 -11.56 -1.21 15.25
N GLY A 248 -12.68 -1.38 15.94
CA GLY A 248 -13.92 -0.63 15.66
C GLY A 248 -13.76 0.86 15.93
#